data_3183fe48086dfdee02da133cef372c16
#
_entry.id   3183fe48086dfdee02da133cef372c16
#
_cell.length_a   1.000
_cell.length_b   1.000
_cell.length_c   1.000
_cell.angle_alpha   90.00
_cell.angle_beta   90.00
_cell.angle_gamma   90.00
#
_symmetry.space_group_name_H-M   'P 1'
#
loop_
_entity.id
_entity.type
_entity.pdbx_description
1 polymer ?
#
loop_
_entity_poly.entity_id
_entity_poly.type
_entity_poly.pdbx_seq_one_letter_code
_entity_poly.pdbx_strand_id
1 'polypeptide(L)'
;MPDVRTVLIKGLFTAALGFVVSCAQADATPAKVERVMAIGCRIRVTADGEAIRIEAVATSREDVNGRYRFDIRKISASGTSHNVQSGNFNLEANREEVLSTTLLGASDAGHFQAKLVLDSNSGSVSCVSP
;
A
#
# COMPACT_ATOMS: atom_id res chain seq x y z
N MET A 1 21.02 -54.22 -69.35
CA MET A 1 20.70 -53.72 -68.93
C MET A 1 20.51 -53.31 -67.89
N PRO A 2 20.60 -52.74 -67.25
CA PRO A 2 20.65 -52.37 -66.26
C PRO A 2 20.03 -51.79 -65.52
N ASP A 3 19.86 -51.63 -64.80
CA ASP A 3 19.25 -51.43 -63.98
C ASP A 3 19.31 -50.82 -63.06
N VAL A 4 19.34 -50.38 -62.64
CA VAL A 4 19.44 -49.69 -61.98
C VAL A 4 18.96 -49.11 -61.14
N ARG A 5 18.48 -49.17 -60.91
CA ARG A 5 17.91 -48.99 -60.23
C ARG A 5 17.92 -48.69 -59.15
N THR A 6 17.96 -48.79 -58.57
CA THR A 6 18.25 -48.88 -57.48
C THR A 6 18.35 -47.90 -56.76
N VAL A 7 18.08 -47.25 -56.74
CA VAL A 7 18.00 -46.46 -56.26
C VAL A 7 17.47 -46.20 -55.25
N LEU A 8 17.59 -46.20 -54.68
CA LEU A 8 17.64 -46.13 -53.77
C LEU A 8 17.59 -45.23 -53.01
N ILE A 9 17.22 -44.70 -52.90
CA ILE A 9 16.50 -44.20 -52.41
C ILE A 9 16.27 -44.06 -51.23
N LYS A 10 16.57 -44.43 -50.89
CA LYS A 10 16.75 -44.53 -49.88
C LYS A 10 16.94 -43.54 -49.17
N GLY A 11 16.77 -43.36 -48.57
CA GLY A 11 17.21 -42.54 -47.85
C GLY A 11 16.50 -41.53 -47.29
N LEU A 12 15.67 -41.49 -47.60
CA LEU A 12 15.01 -40.68 -47.02
C LEU A 12 14.70 -40.91 -45.75
N PHE A 13 15.49 -40.87 -45.04
CA PHE A 13 15.38 -40.71 -43.76
C PHE A 13 15.31 -39.32 -43.46
N THR A 14 14.36 -38.86 -43.69
CA THR A 14 13.95 -37.76 -43.00
C THR A 14 13.78 -38.19 -41.63
N ALA A 15 14.71 -38.07 -40.98
CA ALA A 15 14.57 -37.92 -39.61
C ALA A 15 13.76 -36.68 -39.42
N ALA A 16 12.60 -36.90 -39.21
CA ALA A 16 11.77 -35.87 -38.66
C ALA A 16 12.31 -35.64 -37.27
N LEU A 17 13.14 -34.76 -37.22
CA LEU A 17 13.43 -34.19 -35.95
C LEU A 17 12.15 -33.56 -35.53
N GLY A 18 11.50 -34.23 -34.72
CA GLY A 18 10.48 -33.59 -33.98
C GLY A 18 11.16 -32.55 -33.15
N PHE A 19 11.07 -31.36 -33.62
CA PHE A 19 11.28 -30.28 -32.76
C PHE A 19 10.17 -30.36 -31.77
N VAL A 20 10.46 -30.98 -30.71
CA VAL A 20 9.69 -30.73 -29.52
C VAL A 20 10.03 -29.28 -29.17
N VAL A 21 9.25 -28.42 -29.70
CA VAL A 21 9.19 -27.10 -29.16
C VAL A 21 8.59 -27.30 -27.80
N SER A 22 9.42 -27.55 -26.89
CA SER A 22 9.07 -27.38 -25.51
C SER A 22 8.75 -25.91 -25.34
N CYS A 23 7.51 -25.61 -25.50
CA CYS A 23 7.03 -24.37 -24.97
C CYS A 23 7.27 -24.47 -23.49
N ALA A 24 8.39 -23.97 -23.09
CA ALA A 24 8.54 -23.63 -21.72
C ALA A 24 7.44 -22.62 -21.44
N GLN A 25 6.38 -23.13 -20.90
CA GLN A 25 5.44 -22.26 -20.28
C GLN A 25 6.21 -21.61 -19.17
N ALA A 26 6.64 -20.44 -19.44
CA ALA A 26 7.04 -19.60 -18.39
C ALA A 26 5.82 -19.50 -17.48
N ASP A 27 5.89 -20.13 -16.37
CA ASP A 27 4.96 -19.86 -15.30
C ASP A 27 5.15 -18.40 -15.01
N ALA A 28 4.40 -17.60 -15.71
CA ALA A 28 4.19 -16.26 -15.29
C ALA A 28 3.43 -16.39 -13.99
N THR A 29 4.14 -16.52 -12.94
CA THR A 29 3.59 -16.19 -11.64
C THR A 29 3.00 -14.82 -11.83
N PRO A 30 1.70 -14.66 -11.60
CA PRO A 30 1.13 -13.34 -11.66
C PRO A 30 1.95 -12.53 -10.69
N ALA A 31 2.64 -11.56 -11.21
CA ALA A 31 3.32 -10.60 -10.40
C ALA A 31 2.28 -10.17 -9.38
N LYS A 32 2.56 -10.43 -8.13
CA LYS A 32 1.75 -9.95 -7.05
C LYS A 32 1.74 -8.45 -7.24
N VAL A 33 0.71 -7.96 -7.85
CA VAL A 33 0.49 -6.54 -7.93
C VAL A 33 0.21 -6.15 -6.50
N GLU A 34 1.24 -5.78 -5.79
CA GLU A 34 1.04 -5.02 -4.59
C GLU A 34 0.25 -3.82 -5.03
N ARG A 35 -1.01 -3.83 -4.69
CA ARG A 35 -1.81 -2.64 -4.81
C ARG A 35 -1.16 -1.64 -3.89
N VAL A 36 -0.33 -0.81 -4.47
CA VAL A 36 0.13 0.39 -3.79
C VAL A 36 -1.14 1.13 -3.45
N MET A 37 -1.48 1.12 -2.17
CA MET A 37 -2.70 1.77 -1.74
C MET A 37 -2.61 3.22 -2.18
N ALA A 38 -3.64 3.68 -2.86
CA ALA A 38 -3.70 5.04 -3.35
C ALA A 38 -3.70 6.05 -2.20
N ILE A 39 -4.12 5.60 -1.02
CA ILE A 39 -4.28 6.43 0.17
C ILE A 39 -3.08 6.27 1.08
N GLY A 40 -2.54 7.39 1.52
CA GLY A 40 -1.51 7.46 2.54
C GLY A 40 -2.02 8.17 3.78
N CYS A 41 -1.49 7.79 4.94
CA CYS A 41 -1.74 8.51 6.18
C CYS A 41 -0.44 8.86 6.88
N ARG A 42 -0.50 9.89 7.68
CA ARG A 42 0.63 10.32 8.50
C ARG A 42 0.10 11.04 9.74
N ILE A 43 0.78 10.85 10.85
CA ILE A 43 0.56 11.65 12.04
C ILE A 43 1.72 12.63 12.15
N ARG A 44 1.40 13.91 12.11
CA ARG A 44 2.38 14.98 12.21
C ARG A 44 2.35 15.54 13.62
N VAL A 45 3.52 15.57 14.23
CA VAL A 45 3.68 16.12 15.59
C VAL A 45 4.60 17.33 15.51
N THR A 46 4.12 18.46 15.97
CA THR A 46 4.86 19.72 15.88
C THR A 46 4.80 20.45 17.22
N ALA A 47 5.92 21.00 17.64
CA ALA A 47 5.95 21.88 18.78
C ALA A 47 5.27 23.21 18.44
N ASP A 48 4.39 23.67 19.28
CA ASP A 48 3.62 24.90 19.09
C ASP A 48 3.54 25.67 20.40
N GLY A 49 4.61 26.44 20.69
CA GLY A 49 4.75 27.17 21.95
C GLY A 49 4.83 26.22 23.13
N GLU A 50 3.90 26.36 24.07
CA GLU A 50 3.81 25.49 25.24
C GLU A 50 2.97 24.24 25.00
N ALA A 51 2.60 23.98 23.75
CA ALA A 51 1.78 22.86 23.34
C ALA A 51 2.48 22.00 22.31
N ILE A 52 1.95 20.80 22.13
CA ILE A 52 2.29 19.91 21.04
C ILE A 52 1.05 19.80 20.18
N ARG A 53 1.23 20.07 18.90
CA ARG A 53 0.17 19.90 17.91
C ARG A 53 0.29 18.54 17.28
N ILE A 54 -0.76 17.76 17.34
CA ILE A 54 -0.84 16.43 16.72
C ILE A 54 -1.90 16.49 15.64
N GLU A 55 -1.49 16.24 14.41
CA GLU A 55 -2.37 16.33 13.26
C GLU A 55 -2.49 14.96 12.56
N ALA A 56 -3.73 14.59 12.27
CA ALA A 56 -4.03 13.45 11.42
C ALA A 56 -4.03 13.91 9.96
N VAL A 57 -3.12 13.44 9.18
CA VAL A 57 -2.91 13.88 7.80
C VAL A 57 -3.17 12.73 6.85
N ALA A 58 -3.91 13.00 5.79
CA ALA A 58 -4.22 12.04 4.75
C ALA A 58 -3.85 12.58 3.38
N THR A 59 -3.41 11.68 2.51
CA THR A 59 -3.12 11.95 1.10
C THR A 59 -3.68 10.86 0.24
N SER A 60 -3.97 11.17 -1.01
CA SER A 60 -4.39 10.17 -2.00
C SER A 60 -3.90 10.55 -3.39
N ARG A 61 -3.67 9.54 -4.21
CA ARG A 61 -3.37 9.75 -5.63
C ARG A 61 -4.61 9.94 -6.48
N GLU A 62 -5.75 9.60 -5.92
CA GLU A 62 -7.05 9.66 -6.58
C GLU A 62 -8.03 10.39 -5.69
N ASP A 63 -9.10 10.89 -6.28
CA ASP A 63 -10.21 11.42 -5.50
C ASP A 63 -10.85 10.26 -4.74
N VAL A 64 -10.92 10.36 -3.44
CA VAL A 64 -11.43 9.30 -2.60
C VAL A 64 -12.14 9.87 -1.40
N ASN A 65 -13.18 9.21 -0.97
CA ASN A 65 -13.87 9.55 0.24
C ASN A 65 -13.98 8.32 1.15
N GLY A 66 -14.20 8.58 2.42
CA GLY A 66 -14.30 7.53 3.39
C GLY A 66 -14.51 8.08 4.80
N ARG A 67 -14.11 7.28 5.75
CA ARG A 67 -14.22 7.58 7.17
C ARG A 67 -12.87 7.48 7.83
N TYR A 68 -12.62 8.34 8.81
CA TYR A 68 -11.43 8.26 9.64
C TYR A 68 -11.77 8.06 11.10
N ARG A 69 -10.84 7.48 11.81
CA ARG A 69 -10.82 7.40 13.26
C ARG A 69 -9.42 7.76 13.73
N PHE A 70 -9.34 8.78 14.58
CA PHE A 70 -8.12 9.24 15.17
C PHE A 70 -8.17 9.05 16.68
N ASP A 71 -7.30 8.21 17.19
CA ASP A 71 -7.29 7.77 18.57
C ASP A 71 -5.99 8.23 19.21
N ILE A 72 -6.09 9.02 20.27
CA ILE A 72 -4.92 9.52 21.00
C ILE A 72 -5.05 9.11 22.46
N ARG A 73 -4.04 8.41 22.93
CA ARG A 73 -3.90 8.02 24.33
C ARG A 73 -2.72 8.73 24.93
N LYS A 74 -2.95 9.37 26.04
CA LYS A 74 -1.93 10.02 26.84
C LYS A 74 -1.81 9.32 28.18
N ILE A 75 -0.57 9.00 28.56
CA ILE A 75 -0.25 8.46 29.87
C ILE A 75 0.94 9.25 30.40
N SER A 76 0.68 10.14 31.32
CA SER A 76 1.70 11.01 31.92
C SER A 76 1.53 11.10 33.43
N ALA A 77 2.46 11.78 34.09
CA ALA A 77 2.38 12.01 35.53
C ALA A 77 1.14 12.77 35.93
N SER A 78 0.56 13.57 35.03
CA SER A 78 -0.67 14.31 35.25
C SER A 78 -1.95 13.48 35.07
N GLY A 79 -1.83 12.21 34.71
CA GLY A 79 -2.95 11.29 34.53
C GLY A 79 -3.02 10.68 33.13
N THR A 80 -4.07 9.91 32.93
CA THR A 80 -4.35 9.22 31.66
C THR A 80 -5.54 9.87 30.98
N SER A 81 -5.43 10.09 29.68
CA SER A 81 -6.53 10.54 28.86
C SER A 81 -6.64 9.73 27.57
N HIS A 82 -7.84 9.64 27.07
CA HIS A 82 -8.13 8.95 25.83
C HIS A 82 -9.08 9.82 25.02
N ASN A 83 -8.64 10.23 23.86
CA ASN A 83 -9.39 11.08 22.96
C ASN A 83 -9.59 10.34 21.64
N VAL A 84 -10.83 10.22 21.21
CA VAL A 84 -11.19 9.59 19.96
C VAL A 84 -11.97 10.58 19.13
N GLN A 85 -11.47 10.84 17.94
CA GLN A 85 -12.13 11.69 16.96
C GLN A 85 -12.41 10.86 15.71
N SER A 86 -13.57 11.05 15.13
CA SER A 86 -13.95 10.34 13.91
C SER A 86 -14.80 11.24 13.03
N GLY A 87 -14.81 10.94 11.76
CA GLY A 87 -15.57 11.71 10.80
C GLY A 87 -15.46 11.16 9.41
N ASN A 88 -16.03 11.89 8.47
CA ASN A 88 -15.89 11.59 7.06
C ASN A 88 -14.78 12.42 6.47
N PHE A 89 -14.16 11.92 5.40
CA PHE A 89 -13.17 12.67 4.65
C PHE A 89 -13.47 12.60 3.15
N ASN A 90 -13.03 13.65 2.48
CA ASN A 90 -13.01 13.74 1.03
C ASN A 90 -11.63 14.20 0.64
N LEU A 91 -10.86 13.34 -0.01
CA LEU A 91 -9.53 13.67 -0.49
C LEU A 91 -9.56 13.94 -1.97
N GLU A 92 -8.96 15.05 -2.36
CA GLU A 92 -8.67 15.33 -3.75
C GLU A 92 -7.32 14.72 -4.14
N ALA A 93 -7.23 14.23 -5.37
CA ALA A 93 -6.02 13.63 -5.88
C ALA A 93 -4.82 14.54 -5.71
N ASN A 94 -3.74 13.97 -5.19
CA ASN A 94 -2.45 14.64 -5.02
C ASN A 94 -2.47 15.85 -4.07
N ARG A 95 -3.41 15.88 -3.15
CA ARG A 95 -3.49 16.89 -2.10
C ARG A 95 -3.35 16.28 -0.73
N GLU A 96 -2.69 17.00 0.16
CA GLU A 96 -2.62 16.68 1.57
C GLU A 96 -3.78 17.36 2.29
N GLU A 97 -4.44 16.64 3.18
CA GLU A 97 -5.52 17.18 3.99
C GLU A 97 -5.31 16.83 5.46
N VAL A 98 -5.52 17.81 6.32
CA VAL A 98 -5.52 17.61 7.77
C VAL A 98 -6.94 17.28 8.18
N LEU A 99 -7.15 16.07 8.65
CA LEU A 99 -8.47 15.58 9.03
C LEU A 99 -8.85 15.98 10.44
N SER A 100 -7.87 16.07 11.31
CA SER A 100 -8.10 16.36 12.73
C SER A 100 -6.84 16.92 13.35
N THR A 101 -7.02 17.80 14.33
CA THR A 101 -5.94 18.41 15.10
C THR A 101 -6.23 18.33 16.57
N THR A 102 -5.25 17.94 17.36
CA THR A 102 -5.32 17.90 18.81
C THR A 102 -4.10 18.59 19.39
N LEU A 103 -4.33 19.35 20.46
CA LEU A 103 -3.25 19.98 21.20
C LEU A 103 -3.09 19.29 22.56
N LEU A 104 -1.84 18.96 22.88
CA LEU A 104 -1.44 18.48 24.20
C LEU A 104 -0.45 19.46 24.81
N GLY A 105 -0.29 19.41 26.13
CA GLY A 105 0.75 20.20 26.79
C GLY A 105 2.16 19.73 26.40
N ALA A 106 3.11 20.63 26.40
CA ALA A 106 4.49 20.30 26.05
C ALA A 106 5.08 19.22 26.97
N SER A 107 4.62 19.16 28.22
CA SER A 107 5.02 18.11 29.16
C SER A 107 4.56 16.71 28.79
N ASP A 108 3.63 16.60 27.87
CA ASP A 108 3.11 15.32 27.40
C ASP A 108 3.93 14.74 26.23
N ALA A 109 4.96 15.46 25.81
CA ALA A 109 5.87 15.00 24.75
C ALA A 109 6.46 13.64 25.12
N GLY A 110 6.35 12.67 24.23
CA GLY A 110 6.82 11.31 24.47
C GLY A 110 5.92 10.48 25.40
N HIS A 111 4.83 11.03 25.89
CA HIS A 111 3.90 10.35 26.77
C HIS A 111 2.53 10.11 26.16
N PHE A 112 2.46 10.08 24.85
CA PHE A 112 1.22 9.79 24.12
C PHE A 112 1.47 8.81 22.99
N GLN A 113 0.41 8.16 22.57
CA GLN A 113 0.36 7.34 21.37
C GLN A 113 -0.86 7.79 20.56
N ALA A 114 -0.66 7.97 19.27
CA ALA A 114 -1.74 8.30 18.38
C ALA A 114 -1.82 7.27 17.25
N LYS A 115 -3.04 6.94 16.87
CA LYS A 115 -3.33 6.01 15.78
C LYS A 115 -4.39 6.61 14.87
N LEU A 116 -4.14 6.62 13.60
CA LEU A 116 -5.07 7.05 12.59
C LEU A 116 -5.45 5.86 11.72
N VAL A 117 -6.74 5.66 11.53
CA VAL A 117 -7.29 4.66 10.63
C VAL A 117 -8.13 5.38 9.58
N LEU A 118 -7.87 5.08 8.32
CA LEU A 118 -8.64 5.58 7.19
C LEU A 118 -9.31 4.41 6.50
N ASP A 119 -10.62 4.44 6.39
CA ASP A 119 -11.43 3.45 5.69
C ASP A 119 -12.11 4.08 4.49
N SER A 120 -11.91 3.48 3.32
CA SER A 120 -12.51 3.94 2.07
C SER A 120 -12.93 2.76 1.20
N ASN A 121 -13.59 3.06 0.10
CA ASN A 121 -13.95 2.06 -0.90
C ASN A 121 -12.73 1.39 -1.53
N SER A 122 -11.58 2.05 -1.46
CA SER A 122 -10.32 1.53 -2.03
C SER A 122 -9.54 0.69 -1.05
N GLY A 123 -10.01 0.57 0.19
CA GLY A 123 -9.34 -0.17 1.24
C GLY A 123 -9.13 0.64 2.51
N SER A 124 -8.43 0.02 3.45
CA SER A 124 -8.15 0.60 4.77
C SER A 124 -6.65 0.77 4.96
N VAL A 125 -6.25 1.86 5.56
CA VAL A 125 -4.86 2.13 5.90
C VAL A 125 -4.79 2.70 7.31
N SER A 126 -3.72 2.38 8.02
CA SER A 126 -3.51 2.91 9.37
C SER A 126 -2.07 3.36 9.56
N CYS A 127 -1.88 4.33 10.41
CA CYS A 127 -0.56 4.80 10.83
C CYS A 127 -0.59 5.16 12.32
N VAL A 128 0.58 5.08 12.92
CA VAL A 128 0.75 5.37 14.35
C VAL A 128 1.86 6.38 14.54
N SER A 129 1.76 7.15 15.60
CA SER A 129 2.85 8.04 16.01
C SER A 129 3.94 7.23 16.69
N PRO A 130 5.16 7.71 16.63
CA PRO A 130 6.26 7.12 17.35
C PRO A 130 6.07 7.20 18.86
#